data_690f187c71fc57fc586bf3b53556dc67
#
_entry.id   690f187c71fc57fc586bf3b53556dc67
#
_cell.length_a   1.000
_cell.length_b   1.000
_cell.length_c   1.000
_cell.angle_alpha   90.00
_cell.angle_beta   90.00
_cell.angle_gamma   90.00
#
_symmetry.space_group_name_H-M   'P 1'
#
loop_
_entity.id
_entity.type
_entity.pdbx_description
1 polymer ?
#
loop_
_entity_poly.entity_id
_entity_poly.type
_entity_poly.pdbx_seq_one_letter_code
_entity_poly.pdbx_strand_id
1 'polypeptide(L)'
;FANPFPYKRLTIQSMVFDFLMQTKNEKYIEQFNLQSFEVNVLSKEQTLLEKLVSLIRFSFKENTIESISEKIRHFYDLYYLMKNSECIEFVASDSFKTQFDTILEHDRAMFEEPSGWQTKTISESPLVNDFTNVWQQLKEKYQTELSALAYRPIPNENDVAKCFEELIKRIE
;
A
#
# COMPACT_ATOMS: atom_id res chain seq x y z
N PHE A 1 -4.70 12.45 -8.99
CA PHE A 1 -3.93 11.21 -8.80
C PHE A 1 -3.16 10.89 -10.07
N ALA A 2 -1.83 10.66 -9.99
CA ALA A 2 -1.12 9.98 -11.05
C ALA A 2 -1.68 8.55 -11.11
N ASN A 3 -2.19 8.15 -12.25
CA ASN A 3 -2.75 6.81 -12.41
C ASN A 3 -2.15 6.16 -13.66
N PRO A 4 -0.95 5.58 -13.56
CA PRO A 4 -0.31 4.86 -14.66
C PRO A 4 -1.06 3.58 -15.06
N PHE A 5 -2.00 3.13 -14.22
CA PHE A 5 -2.83 1.96 -14.48
C PHE A 5 -4.29 2.35 -14.69
N PRO A 6 -5.00 1.68 -15.60
CA PRO A 6 -6.44 1.87 -15.74
C PRO A 6 -7.16 1.39 -14.47
N TYR A 7 -8.25 2.07 -14.11
CA TYR A 7 -9.15 1.58 -13.07
C TYR A 7 -9.76 0.24 -13.47
N LYS A 8 -9.83 -0.67 -12.50
CA LYS A 8 -10.62 -1.90 -12.65
C LYS A 8 -12.06 -1.62 -12.20
N ARG A 9 -13.04 -1.99 -13.01
CA ARG A 9 -14.44 -1.98 -12.58
C ARG A 9 -14.77 -3.26 -11.85
N LEU A 10 -15.29 -3.12 -10.64
CA LEU A 10 -15.77 -4.24 -9.84
C LEU A 10 -17.24 -4.03 -9.51
N THR A 11 -18.01 -5.10 -9.66
CA THR A 11 -19.38 -5.15 -9.17
C THR A 11 -19.35 -5.40 -7.67
N ILE A 12 -19.96 -4.51 -6.92
CA ILE A 12 -20.12 -4.64 -5.46
C ILE A 12 -21.57 -4.90 -5.15
N GLN A 13 -21.81 -5.82 -4.24
CA GLN A 13 -23.13 -6.07 -3.68
C GLN A 13 -23.04 -6.22 -2.16
N SER A 14 -24.13 -5.90 -1.47
CA SER A 14 -24.17 -6.01 -0.03
C SER A 14 -24.41 -7.46 0.42
N MET A 15 -23.96 -7.80 1.63
CA MET A 15 -24.29 -9.09 2.26
C MET A 15 -25.81 -9.24 2.42
N VAL A 16 -26.55 -8.13 2.55
CA VAL A 16 -28.03 -8.15 2.61
C VAL A 16 -28.63 -8.58 1.27
N PHE A 17 -28.06 -8.16 0.14
CA PHE A 17 -28.46 -8.65 -1.18
C PHE A 17 -28.32 -10.17 -1.26
N ASP A 18 -27.16 -10.71 -0.88
CA ASP A 18 -26.90 -12.15 -0.91
C ASP A 18 -27.89 -12.92 -0.01
N PHE A 19 -28.13 -12.40 1.18
CA PHE A 19 -29.11 -13.00 2.11
C PHE A 19 -30.52 -13.00 1.54
N LEU A 20 -30.97 -11.90 0.93
CA LEU A 20 -32.29 -11.80 0.33
C LEU A 20 -32.47 -12.75 -0.86
N MET A 21 -31.43 -12.89 -1.69
CA MET A 21 -31.41 -13.86 -2.79
C MET A 21 -31.50 -15.30 -2.28
N GLN A 22 -30.70 -15.66 -1.27
CA GLN A 22 -30.72 -17.00 -0.65
C GLN A 22 -32.04 -17.35 0.01
N THR A 23 -32.72 -16.38 0.60
CA THR A 23 -33.99 -16.56 1.30
C THR A 23 -35.21 -16.34 0.40
N LYS A 24 -35.06 -16.17 -0.91
CA LYS A 24 -36.13 -15.91 -1.91
C LYS A 24 -36.98 -14.67 -1.56
N ASN A 25 -36.32 -13.63 -1.08
CA ASN A 25 -36.96 -12.37 -0.69
C ASN A 25 -36.56 -11.20 -1.62
N GLU A 26 -36.39 -11.48 -2.90
CA GLU A 26 -35.85 -10.56 -3.93
C GLU A 26 -36.66 -9.25 -4.05
N LYS A 27 -37.95 -9.27 -3.75
CA LYS A 27 -38.82 -8.07 -3.75
C LYS A 27 -38.28 -6.92 -2.88
N TYR A 28 -37.54 -7.26 -1.83
CA TYR A 28 -36.94 -6.25 -0.94
C TYR A 28 -35.70 -5.63 -1.53
N ILE A 29 -35.03 -6.29 -2.49
CA ILE A 29 -33.87 -5.74 -3.20
C ILE A 29 -34.27 -4.49 -3.98
N GLU A 30 -35.39 -4.54 -4.70
CA GLU A 30 -35.91 -3.39 -5.43
C GLU A 30 -36.48 -2.33 -4.47
N GLN A 31 -37.27 -2.77 -3.47
CA GLN A 31 -37.89 -1.86 -2.51
C GLN A 31 -36.88 -0.99 -1.76
N PHE A 32 -35.72 -1.53 -1.42
CA PHE A 32 -34.68 -0.85 -0.64
C PHE A 32 -33.45 -0.42 -1.44
N ASN A 33 -33.50 -0.48 -2.77
CA ASN A 33 -32.39 -0.13 -3.68
C ASN A 33 -31.08 -0.85 -3.30
N LEU A 34 -31.16 -2.16 -3.08
CA LEU A 34 -30.02 -2.99 -2.66
C LEU A 34 -29.33 -3.69 -3.84
N GLN A 35 -29.61 -3.29 -5.09
CA GLN A 35 -28.98 -3.86 -6.28
C GLN A 35 -27.46 -3.71 -6.22
N SER A 36 -26.78 -4.62 -6.89
CA SER A 36 -25.34 -4.49 -7.12
C SER A 36 -25.05 -3.23 -7.95
N PHE A 37 -23.90 -2.63 -7.74
CA PHE A 37 -23.43 -1.47 -8.47
C PHE A 37 -21.95 -1.60 -8.82
N GLU A 38 -21.50 -0.87 -9.83
CA GLU A 38 -20.11 -0.87 -10.26
C GLU A 38 -19.34 0.26 -9.59
N VAL A 39 -18.11 -0.04 -9.18
CA VAL A 39 -17.15 0.94 -8.69
C VAL A 39 -15.84 0.84 -9.45
N ASN A 40 -15.19 1.98 -9.64
CA ASN A 40 -13.82 2.02 -10.11
C ASN A 40 -12.89 1.82 -8.91
N VAL A 41 -12.02 0.81 -9.00
CA VAL A 41 -11.03 0.52 -7.97
C VAL A 41 -9.62 0.68 -8.52
N LEU A 42 -8.70 1.10 -7.68
CA LEU A 42 -7.28 1.11 -8.01
C LEU A 42 -6.78 -0.32 -8.18
N SER A 43 -5.83 -0.51 -9.08
CA SER A 43 -5.17 -1.80 -9.22
C SER A 43 -4.27 -2.08 -7.99
N LYS A 44 -3.92 -3.34 -7.80
CA LYS A 44 -3.00 -3.75 -6.73
C LYS A 44 -1.60 -3.17 -6.96
N GLU A 45 -1.18 -3.10 -8.21
CA GLU A 45 0.10 -2.53 -8.65
C GLU A 45 0.17 -1.04 -8.30
N GLN A 46 -0.88 -0.28 -8.61
CA GLN A 46 -0.99 1.12 -8.23
C GLN A 46 -0.93 1.28 -6.72
N THR A 47 -1.68 0.46 -5.98
CA THR A 47 -1.70 0.49 -4.52
C THR A 47 -0.31 0.18 -3.93
N LEU A 48 0.43 -0.78 -4.52
CA LEU A 48 1.80 -1.11 -4.12
C LEU A 48 2.73 0.09 -4.29
N LEU A 49 2.70 0.75 -5.44
CA LEU A 49 3.53 1.91 -5.73
C LEU A 49 3.20 3.09 -4.79
N GLU A 50 1.92 3.42 -4.60
CA GLU A 50 1.51 4.52 -3.71
C GLU A 50 1.96 4.30 -2.26
N LYS A 51 1.89 3.06 -1.77
CA LYS A 51 2.38 2.74 -0.42
C LYS A 51 3.90 2.85 -0.32
N LEU A 52 4.63 2.38 -1.33
CA LEU A 52 6.08 2.46 -1.37
C LEU A 52 6.55 3.92 -1.44
N VAL A 53 5.99 4.72 -2.35
CA VAL A 53 6.28 6.16 -2.46
C VAL A 53 5.93 6.91 -1.17
N SER A 54 4.78 6.58 -0.56
CA SER A 54 4.40 7.16 0.72
C SER A 54 5.42 6.90 1.82
N LEU A 55 5.92 5.67 1.96
CA LEU A 55 6.96 5.34 2.93
C LEU A 55 8.25 6.13 2.68
N ILE A 56 8.72 6.18 1.42
CA ILE A 56 9.90 6.97 1.04
C ILE A 56 9.71 8.44 1.39
N ARG A 57 8.57 9.05 1.04
CA ARG A 57 8.28 10.44 1.36
C ARG A 57 8.31 10.71 2.86
N PHE A 58 7.62 9.89 3.66
CA PHE A 58 7.54 10.08 5.11
C PHE A 58 8.88 9.83 5.81
N SER A 59 9.80 9.10 5.20
CA SER A 59 11.15 8.88 5.74
C SER A 59 12.01 10.16 5.77
N PHE A 60 11.65 11.18 5.02
CA PHE A 60 12.36 12.46 5.00
C PHE A 60 11.93 13.45 6.11
N LYS A 61 10.95 13.09 6.94
CA LYS A 61 10.60 13.91 8.10
C LYS A 61 11.71 13.91 9.15
N GLU A 62 11.85 15.01 9.89
CA GLU A 62 12.85 15.15 10.96
C GLU A 62 12.77 14.00 11.97
N ASN A 63 11.56 13.67 12.42
CA ASN A 63 11.30 12.52 13.29
C ASN A 63 10.97 11.28 12.45
N THR A 64 11.93 10.78 11.69
CA THR A 64 11.77 9.66 10.75
C THR A 64 11.06 8.46 11.38
N ILE A 65 11.52 7.99 12.55
CA ILE A 65 10.96 6.80 13.20
C ILE A 65 9.49 7.00 13.58
N GLU A 66 9.15 8.13 14.17
CA GLU A 66 7.76 8.45 14.51
C GLU A 66 6.88 8.51 13.27
N SER A 67 7.33 9.21 12.24
CA SER A 67 6.60 9.38 10.99
C SER A 67 6.36 8.08 10.24
N ILE A 68 7.37 7.21 10.18
CA ILE A 68 7.24 5.89 9.57
C ILE A 68 6.38 4.98 10.45
N SER A 69 6.44 5.13 11.77
CA SER A 69 5.59 4.34 12.66
C SER A 69 4.11 4.60 12.47
N GLU A 70 3.70 5.83 12.13
CA GLU A 70 2.32 6.15 11.74
C GLU A 70 1.89 5.45 10.43
N LYS A 71 2.85 5.02 9.63
CA LYS A 71 2.67 4.29 8.37
C LYS A 71 3.03 2.81 8.47
N ILE A 72 3.21 2.29 9.68
CA ILE A 72 3.69 0.91 9.92
C ILE A 72 2.84 -0.14 9.18
N ARG A 73 1.55 0.13 9.01
CA ARG A 73 0.63 -0.71 8.25
C ARG A 73 1.02 -0.85 6.78
N HIS A 74 1.72 0.11 6.18
CA HIS A 74 2.13 0.00 4.78
C HIS A 74 3.11 -1.16 4.55
N PHE A 75 3.99 -1.46 5.51
CA PHE A 75 4.87 -2.63 5.41
C PHE A 75 4.09 -3.95 5.39
N TYR A 76 3.07 -4.06 6.24
CA TYR A 76 2.15 -5.19 6.25
C TYR A 76 1.41 -5.33 4.90
N ASP A 77 0.88 -4.24 4.39
CA ASP A 77 0.14 -4.23 3.13
C ASP A 77 1.05 -4.59 1.95
N LEU A 78 2.28 -4.04 1.89
CA LEU A 78 3.27 -4.39 0.87
C LEU A 78 3.62 -5.87 0.91
N TYR A 79 3.82 -6.44 2.10
CA TYR A 79 4.07 -7.87 2.25
C TYR A 79 2.96 -8.73 1.65
N TYR A 80 1.68 -8.38 1.90
CA TYR A 80 0.56 -9.14 1.33
C TYR A 80 0.37 -8.89 -0.16
N LEU A 81 0.62 -7.70 -0.65
CA LEU A 81 0.63 -7.41 -2.09
C LEU A 81 1.68 -8.27 -2.80
N MET A 82 2.84 -8.44 -2.20
CA MET A 82 3.91 -9.31 -2.73
C MET A 82 3.64 -10.84 -2.58
N LYS A 83 2.48 -11.25 -2.05
CA LYS A 83 1.98 -12.64 -2.16
C LYS A 83 1.06 -12.84 -3.37
N ASN A 84 0.71 -11.78 -4.07
CA ASN A 84 -0.14 -11.82 -5.26
C ASN A 84 0.72 -11.95 -6.53
N SER A 85 0.39 -12.90 -7.41
CA SER A 85 1.17 -13.16 -8.64
C SER A 85 1.26 -11.93 -9.56
N GLU A 86 0.16 -11.16 -9.71
CA GLU A 86 0.15 -9.95 -10.52
C GLU A 86 1.17 -8.92 -10.00
N CYS A 87 1.26 -8.72 -8.68
CA CYS A 87 2.23 -7.81 -8.08
C CYS A 87 3.67 -8.33 -8.20
N ILE A 88 3.90 -9.64 -8.04
CA ILE A 88 5.23 -10.24 -8.20
C ILE A 88 5.72 -10.05 -9.64
N GLU A 89 4.89 -10.37 -10.62
CA GLU A 89 5.21 -10.20 -12.04
C GLU A 89 5.47 -8.72 -12.38
N PHE A 90 4.66 -7.83 -11.84
CA PHE A 90 4.83 -6.39 -12.01
C PHE A 90 6.16 -5.89 -11.44
N VAL A 91 6.50 -6.26 -10.20
CA VAL A 91 7.77 -5.85 -9.55
C VAL A 91 8.99 -6.44 -10.28
N ALA A 92 8.85 -7.60 -10.92
CA ALA A 92 9.90 -8.20 -11.74
C ALA A 92 10.04 -7.58 -13.12
N SER A 93 9.07 -6.78 -13.58
CA SER A 93 9.06 -6.19 -14.92
C SER A 93 9.96 -4.96 -15.03
N ASP A 94 10.41 -4.66 -16.26
CA ASP A 94 11.20 -3.47 -16.58
C ASP A 94 10.42 -2.15 -16.36
N SER A 95 9.09 -2.22 -16.33
CA SER A 95 8.23 -1.05 -16.13
C SER A 95 8.12 -0.62 -14.67
N PHE A 96 8.48 -1.46 -13.71
CA PHE A 96 8.27 -1.20 -12.29
C PHE A 96 8.93 0.10 -11.84
N LYS A 97 10.24 0.26 -12.10
CA LYS A 97 10.99 1.47 -11.72
C LYS A 97 10.43 2.72 -12.42
N THR A 98 10.14 2.65 -13.70
CA THR A 98 9.58 3.79 -14.45
C THR A 98 8.24 4.26 -13.88
N GLN A 99 7.39 3.31 -13.50
CA GLN A 99 6.09 3.64 -12.91
C GLN A 99 6.22 4.13 -11.47
N PHE A 100 7.16 3.58 -10.70
CA PHE A 100 7.51 4.12 -9.38
C PHE A 100 7.96 5.59 -9.50
N ASP A 101 8.89 5.89 -10.40
CA ASP A 101 9.38 7.25 -10.64
C ASP A 101 8.23 8.19 -11.06
N THR A 102 7.29 7.71 -11.87
CA THR A 102 6.10 8.49 -12.27
C THR A 102 5.24 8.88 -11.06
N ILE A 103 4.97 7.94 -10.15
CA ILE A 103 4.21 8.23 -8.91
C ILE A 103 5.01 9.15 -7.98
N LEU A 104 6.32 8.92 -7.86
CA LEU A 104 7.19 9.75 -7.03
C LEU A 104 7.20 11.22 -7.50
N GLU A 105 7.36 11.47 -8.82
CA GLU A 105 7.33 12.82 -9.38
C GLU A 105 5.96 13.48 -9.22
N HIS A 106 4.89 12.71 -9.39
CA HIS A 106 3.55 13.23 -9.11
C HIS A 106 3.42 13.64 -7.64
N ASP A 107 3.86 12.81 -6.69
CA ASP A 107 3.79 13.12 -5.26
C ASP A 107 4.67 14.34 -4.92
N ARG A 108 5.83 14.49 -5.54
CA ARG A 108 6.69 15.68 -5.42
C ARG A 108 5.99 16.96 -5.84
N ALA A 109 5.19 16.89 -6.90
CA ALA A 109 4.42 18.04 -7.39
C ALA A 109 3.19 18.37 -6.52
N MET A 110 2.61 17.34 -5.86
CA MET A 110 1.35 17.48 -5.13
C MET A 110 1.51 17.76 -3.64
N PHE A 111 2.61 17.32 -3.02
CA PHE A 111 2.79 17.39 -1.58
C PHE A 111 4.00 18.23 -1.20
N GLU A 112 3.78 19.31 -0.47
CA GLU A 112 4.85 20.16 0.05
C GLU A 112 5.57 19.55 1.26
N GLU A 113 4.88 18.69 2.00
CA GLU A 113 5.42 18.02 3.18
C GLU A 113 5.94 16.60 2.91
N PRO A 114 7.07 16.25 3.55
CA PRO A 114 7.95 17.06 4.41
C PRO A 114 8.71 18.15 3.64
N SER A 115 8.99 19.28 4.31
CA SER A 115 9.67 20.41 3.66
C SER A 115 11.00 19.99 3.02
N GLY A 116 11.20 20.36 1.76
CA GLY A 116 12.44 20.10 1.00
C GLY A 116 12.61 18.66 0.49
N TRP A 117 11.66 17.75 0.74
CA TRP A 117 11.76 16.37 0.26
C TRP A 117 11.72 16.25 -1.28
N GLN A 118 11.09 17.22 -1.95
CA GLN A 118 10.94 17.24 -3.41
C GLN A 118 12.28 17.19 -4.15
N THR A 119 13.33 17.74 -3.54
CA THR A 119 14.69 17.78 -4.12
C THR A 119 15.58 16.63 -3.66
N LYS A 120 15.10 15.79 -2.74
CA LYS A 120 15.85 14.66 -2.22
C LYS A 120 15.90 13.51 -3.23
N THR A 121 17.06 12.86 -3.32
CA THR A 121 17.18 11.59 -4.05
C THR A 121 16.66 10.43 -3.21
N ILE A 122 16.25 9.35 -3.86
CA ILE A 122 15.76 8.14 -3.16
C ILE A 122 16.85 7.59 -2.23
N SER A 123 18.11 7.62 -2.66
CA SER A 123 19.27 7.15 -1.89
C SER A 123 19.52 7.93 -0.59
N GLU A 124 18.98 9.14 -0.44
CA GLU A 124 19.04 9.90 0.80
C GLU A 124 17.97 9.47 1.82
N SER A 125 17.02 8.63 1.41
CA SER A 125 15.98 8.11 2.31
C SER A 125 16.59 7.14 3.33
N PRO A 126 16.35 7.34 4.64
CA PRO A 126 16.74 6.36 5.67
C PRO A 126 16.19 4.95 5.45
N LEU A 127 15.05 4.82 4.76
CA LEU A 127 14.50 3.52 4.36
C LEU A 127 15.28 2.84 3.23
N VAL A 128 16.16 3.55 2.55
CA VAL A 128 17.03 3.03 1.50
C VAL A 128 18.45 2.82 2.03
N ASN A 129 19.04 3.85 2.62
CA ASN A 129 20.45 3.82 3.01
C ASN A 129 20.73 3.20 4.38
N ASP A 130 19.72 3.11 5.27
CA ASP A 130 19.89 2.64 6.66
C ASP A 130 18.67 1.83 7.16
N PHE A 131 18.02 1.07 6.28
CA PHE A 131 16.79 0.36 6.60
C PHE A 131 16.92 -0.56 7.80
N THR A 132 18.03 -1.26 7.95
CA THR A 132 18.25 -2.18 9.07
C THR A 132 18.10 -1.48 10.42
N ASN A 133 18.71 -0.32 10.61
CA ASN A 133 18.61 0.44 11.87
C ASN A 133 17.23 1.05 12.06
N VAL A 134 16.61 1.56 10.99
CA VAL A 134 15.23 2.06 11.03
C VAL A 134 14.27 0.94 11.45
N TRP A 135 14.38 -0.24 10.82
CA TRP A 135 13.50 -1.37 11.11
C TRP A 135 13.67 -1.90 12.55
N GLN A 136 14.89 -1.93 13.08
CA GLN A 136 15.11 -2.34 14.47
C GLN A 136 14.33 -1.47 15.47
N GLN A 137 14.11 -0.19 15.17
CA GLN A 137 13.33 0.71 16.00
C GLN A 137 11.82 0.60 15.77
N LEU A 138 11.41 0.12 14.59
CA LEU A 138 9.99 0.00 14.20
C LEU A 138 9.37 -1.37 14.53
N LYS A 139 10.17 -2.42 14.64
CA LYS A 139 9.67 -3.81 14.75
C LYS A 139 8.79 -4.06 15.97
N GLU A 140 9.07 -3.42 17.10
CA GLU A 140 8.24 -3.55 18.30
C GLU A 140 6.85 -2.92 18.05
N LYS A 141 6.83 -1.74 17.43
CA LYS A 141 5.59 -1.06 17.06
C LYS A 141 4.81 -1.84 16.00
N TYR A 142 5.51 -2.44 15.03
CA TYR A 142 4.91 -3.36 14.08
C TYR A 142 4.17 -4.50 14.78
N GLN A 143 4.82 -5.14 15.76
CA GLN A 143 4.24 -6.27 16.49
C GLN A 143 3.05 -5.85 17.37
N THR A 144 3.15 -4.74 18.09
CA THR A 144 2.14 -4.32 19.06
C THR A 144 0.91 -3.69 18.40
N GLU A 145 1.10 -2.73 17.52
CA GLU A 145 -0.03 -2.01 16.91
C GLU A 145 -0.79 -2.86 15.90
N LEU A 146 -0.09 -3.62 15.06
CA LEU A 146 -0.77 -4.43 14.04
C LEU A 146 -1.43 -5.67 14.62
N SER A 147 -0.88 -6.28 15.67
CA SER A 147 -1.53 -7.43 16.30
C SER A 147 -2.87 -7.07 16.94
N ALA A 148 -3.02 -5.83 17.40
CA ALA A 148 -4.28 -5.33 17.95
C ALA A 148 -5.35 -5.06 16.88
N LEU A 149 -4.94 -4.78 15.64
CA LEU A 149 -5.82 -4.43 14.53
C LEU A 149 -6.06 -5.59 13.55
N ALA A 150 -5.17 -6.57 13.53
CA ALA A 150 -5.22 -7.65 12.56
C ALA A 150 -6.26 -8.70 12.95
N TYR A 151 -7.06 -9.11 11.97
CA TYR A 151 -8.02 -10.20 12.10
C TYR A 151 -7.35 -11.59 12.22
N ARG A 152 -6.10 -11.71 11.79
CA ARG A 152 -5.29 -12.94 11.80
C ARG A 152 -3.91 -12.65 12.37
N PRO A 153 -3.14 -13.67 12.78
CA PRO A 153 -1.75 -13.46 13.15
C PRO A 153 -1.01 -12.67 12.08
N ILE A 154 -0.26 -11.65 12.50
CA ILE A 154 0.53 -10.82 11.59
C ILE A 154 1.75 -11.60 11.08
N PRO A 155 2.25 -11.30 9.87
CA PRO A 155 3.49 -11.88 9.36
C PRO A 155 4.67 -11.62 10.30
N ASN A 156 5.65 -12.54 10.26
CA ASN A 156 6.88 -12.35 11.00
C ASN A 156 7.60 -11.07 10.52
N GLU A 157 8.09 -10.28 11.46
CA GLU A 157 8.74 -8.99 11.18
C GLU A 157 9.99 -9.13 10.29
N ASN A 158 10.72 -10.24 10.37
CA ASN A 158 11.89 -10.48 9.50
C ASN A 158 11.48 -10.76 8.06
N ASP A 159 10.35 -11.44 7.85
CA ASP A 159 9.84 -11.71 6.50
C ASP A 159 9.32 -10.43 5.85
N VAL A 160 8.70 -9.56 6.64
CA VAL A 160 8.25 -8.23 6.18
C VAL A 160 9.44 -7.35 5.84
N ALA A 161 10.48 -7.33 6.68
CA ALA A 161 11.71 -6.59 6.41
C ALA A 161 12.37 -7.03 5.10
N LYS A 162 12.56 -8.34 4.91
CA LYS A 162 13.13 -8.89 3.67
C LYS A 162 12.31 -8.51 2.43
N CYS A 163 10.98 -8.61 2.52
CA CYS A 163 10.10 -8.23 1.44
C CYS A 163 10.28 -6.75 1.07
N PHE A 164 10.39 -5.86 2.07
CA PHE A 164 10.63 -4.45 1.82
C PHE A 164 12.01 -4.18 1.21
N GLU A 165 13.08 -4.81 1.71
CA GLU A 165 14.43 -4.72 1.13
C GLU A 165 14.47 -5.16 -0.35
N GLU A 166 13.71 -6.21 -0.70
CA GLU A 166 13.60 -6.65 -2.10
C GLU A 166 12.93 -5.60 -2.98
N LEU A 167 11.91 -4.91 -2.49
CA LEU A 167 11.26 -3.81 -3.21
C LEU A 167 12.20 -2.62 -3.39
N ILE A 168 12.95 -2.25 -2.35
CA ILE A 168 13.93 -1.15 -2.42
C ILE A 168 14.99 -1.42 -3.49
N LYS A 169 15.56 -2.61 -3.54
CA LYS A 169 16.55 -3.01 -4.57
C LYS A 169 16.04 -2.89 -6.00
N ARG A 170 14.72 -2.85 -6.20
CA ARG A 170 14.11 -2.72 -7.53
C ARG A 170 13.91 -1.28 -7.96
N ILE A 171 13.96 -0.33 -7.03
CA ILE A 171 13.81 1.10 -7.32
C ILE A 171 15.14 1.86 -7.30
N GLU A 172 16.20 1.29 -6.76
CA GLU A 172 17.58 1.81 -6.87
C GLU A 172 18.11 1.61 -8.30
#